data_00e8103ebc0aa8bad8544c122836bfa3
#
_entry.id   00e8103ebc0aa8bad8544c122836bfa3
#
_cell.length_a   1.000
_cell.length_b   1.000
_cell.length_c   1.000
_cell.angle_alpha   90.00
_cell.angle_beta   90.00
_cell.angle_gamma   90.00
#
_symmetry.space_group_name_H-M   'P 1'
#
loop_
_entity.id
_entity.type
_entity.pdbx_description
1 polymer ?
#
loop_
_entity_poly.entity_id
_entity_poly.type
_entity_poly.pdbx_seq_one_letter_code
_entity_poly.pdbx_strand_id
1 'polypeptide(L)'
;MRLQNPENKGLKALIRVNNLEEKTITAYHIGFILGPCMNASGRLSTAKRALNLLLTEDEKEASILAEDLKALNDSRKDMTAKGVEQAIEMVENTDLAKDRVLVIYLPDCHESLAGIIAGRIREKYHKPVFVLTKGETSVKGSGRSIEAYSMYEEMVKCGDLLIQFGGHPMAAGLSIEEKNVDLFRKRLNENCTLTEEELRPKIVIDVPMPVSYLSRELTEQLKICLLYTSDAADD
;
A
#
# COMPACT_ATOMS: atom_id res chain seq x y z
N MET A 1 1.32 9.18 -27.26
CA MET A 1 1.63 8.15 -26.28
C MET A 1 1.16 6.81 -26.85
N ARG A 2 2.00 5.74 -26.86
CA ARG A 2 1.67 4.43 -27.48
C ARG A 2 0.47 3.71 -26.84
N LEU A 3 0.13 4.05 -25.59
CA LEU A 3 -1.00 3.45 -24.87
C LEU A 3 -2.37 4.03 -25.24
N GLN A 4 -2.45 5.07 -26.07
CA GLN A 4 -3.73 5.64 -26.50
C GLN A 4 -4.52 4.69 -27.41
N ASN A 5 -3.81 3.89 -28.20
CA ASN A 5 -4.39 2.82 -29.02
C ASN A 5 -3.42 1.63 -29.05
N PRO A 6 -3.36 0.83 -27.99
CA PRO A 6 -2.42 -0.28 -27.91
C PRO A 6 -2.80 -1.38 -28.92
N GLU A 7 -1.82 -2.06 -29.51
CA GLU A 7 -2.06 -3.24 -30.36
C GLU A 7 -2.43 -4.46 -29.53
N ASN A 8 -1.94 -4.54 -28.30
CA ASN A 8 -2.18 -5.66 -27.39
C ASN A 8 -3.66 -5.78 -27.01
N LYS A 9 -4.27 -6.94 -27.28
CA LYS A 9 -5.71 -7.19 -27.09
C LYS A 9 -6.09 -7.17 -25.61
N GLY A 10 -5.26 -7.72 -24.74
CA GLY A 10 -5.49 -7.71 -23.30
C GLY A 10 -5.49 -6.29 -22.72
N LEU A 11 -4.56 -5.46 -23.15
CA LEU A 11 -4.50 -4.06 -22.71
C LEU A 11 -5.70 -3.25 -23.21
N LYS A 12 -6.14 -3.48 -24.45
CA LYS A 12 -7.40 -2.88 -24.98
C LYS A 12 -8.59 -3.28 -24.12
N ALA A 13 -8.72 -4.57 -23.79
CA ALA A 13 -9.79 -5.06 -22.95
C ALA A 13 -9.75 -4.44 -21.55
N LEU A 14 -8.56 -4.32 -20.94
CA LEU A 14 -8.40 -3.70 -19.63
C LEU A 14 -8.76 -2.20 -19.62
N ILE A 15 -8.42 -1.48 -20.69
CA ILE A 15 -8.81 -0.07 -20.89
C ILE A 15 -10.34 0.04 -21.00
N ARG A 16 -10.98 -0.86 -21.76
CA ARG A 16 -12.44 -0.90 -21.97
C ARG A 16 -13.19 -1.12 -20.66
N VAL A 17 -12.86 -2.16 -19.91
CA VAL A 17 -13.58 -2.49 -18.66
C VAL A 17 -13.41 -1.42 -17.58
N ASN A 18 -12.40 -0.56 -17.69
CA ASN A 18 -12.21 0.60 -16.81
C ASN A 18 -12.79 1.91 -17.37
N ASN A 19 -13.58 1.87 -18.48
CA ASN A 19 -14.21 3.02 -19.12
C ASN A 19 -13.22 4.14 -19.51
N LEU A 20 -12.07 3.75 -20.06
CA LEU A 20 -11.00 4.66 -20.44
C LEU A 20 -10.84 4.82 -21.97
N GLU A 21 -11.70 4.18 -22.80
CA GLU A 21 -11.55 4.17 -24.27
C GLU A 21 -11.58 5.58 -24.88
N GLU A 22 -12.47 6.44 -24.38
CA GLU A 22 -12.63 7.82 -24.86
C GLU A 22 -11.75 8.84 -24.13
N LYS A 23 -10.93 8.39 -23.16
CA LYS A 23 -10.08 9.26 -22.34
C LYS A 23 -8.64 9.26 -22.86
N THR A 24 -7.99 10.39 -22.75
CA THR A 24 -6.54 10.44 -22.95
C THR A 24 -5.84 9.67 -21.83
N ILE A 25 -5.20 8.55 -22.16
CA ILE A 25 -4.44 7.75 -21.20
C ILE A 25 -3.20 8.52 -20.77
N THR A 26 -3.13 8.83 -19.48
CA THR A 26 -2.00 9.52 -18.85
C THR A 26 -1.24 8.56 -17.92
N ALA A 27 -0.12 9.01 -17.38
CA ALA A 27 0.62 8.29 -16.35
C ALA A 27 -0.26 7.92 -15.14
N TYR A 28 -1.16 8.81 -14.74
CA TYR A 28 -2.15 8.54 -13.68
C TYR A 28 -2.99 7.30 -13.96
N HIS A 29 -3.54 7.16 -15.17
CA HIS A 29 -4.36 5.99 -15.53
C HIS A 29 -3.56 4.69 -15.48
N ILE A 30 -2.26 4.75 -15.80
CA ILE A 30 -1.37 3.59 -15.73
C ILE A 30 -1.10 3.22 -14.26
N GLY A 31 -0.68 4.19 -13.45
CA GLY A 31 -0.28 3.96 -12.05
C GLY A 31 -1.44 3.65 -11.12
N PHE A 32 -2.59 4.33 -11.29
CA PHE A 32 -3.70 4.28 -10.33
C PHE A 32 -4.94 3.52 -10.79
N ILE A 33 -5.01 3.08 -12.06
CA ILE A 33 -6.15 2.33 -12.58
C ILE A 33 -5.71 0.99 -13.18
N LEU A 34 -4.89 1.01 -14.24
CA LEU A 34 -4.52 -0.21 -14.97
C LEU A 34 -3.53 -1.08 -14.18
N GLY A 35 -2.49 -0.47 -13.61
CA GLY A 35 -1.50 -1.16 -12.78
C GLY A 35 -2.11 -1.85 -11.56
N PRO A 36 -2.95 -1.18 -10.76
CA PRO A 36 -3.67 -1.80 -9.65
C PRO A 36 -4.54 -2.99 -10.04
N CYS A 37 -5.20 -2.98 -11.20
CA CYS A 37 -5.95 -4.14 -11.70
C CYS A 37 -5.04 -5.36 -11.92
N MET A 38 -3.88 -5.15 -12.55
CA MET A 38 -2.89 -6.21 -12.75
C MET A 38 -2.30 -6.73 -11.44
N ASN A 39 -1.94 -5.81 -10.54
CA ASN A 39 -1.36 -6.14 -9.23
C ASN A 39 -2.33 -6.89 -8.31
N ALA A 40 -3.64 -6.63 -8.42
CA ALA A 40 -4.66 -7.28 -7.59
C ALA A 40 -4.67 -8.80 -7.76
N SER A 41 -4.36 -9.31 -8.95
CA SER A 41 -4.29 -10.75 -9.20
C SER A 41 -3.17 -11.42 -8.39
N GLY A 42 -1.99 -10.79 -8.29
CA GLY A 42 -0.87 -11.30 -7.49
C GLY A 42 -1.11 -11.26 -5.98
N ARG A 43 -2.02 -10.40 -5.52
CA ARG A 43 -2.37 -10.28 -4.11
C ARG A 43 -3.47 -11.25 -3.67
N LEU A 44 -4.54 -11.37 -4.45
CA LEU A 44 -5.75 -12.13 -4.06
C LEU A 44 -5.88 -13.48 -4.78
N SER A 45 -5.04 -13.76 -5.79
CA SER A 45 -5.09 -14.98 -6.59
C SER A 45 -3.69 -15.35 -7.09
N THR A 46 -3.45 -15.27 -8.39
CA THR A 46 -2.17 -15.56 -9.01
C THR A 46 -1.80 -14.52 -10.08
N ALA A 47 -0.55 -14.07 -10.08
CA ALA A 47 -0.02 -13.13 -11.07
C ALA A 47 -0.12 -13.67 -12.52
N LYS A 48 -0.28 -15.00 -12.70
CA LYS A 48 -0.48 -15.62 -14.01
C LYS A 48 -1.71 -15.07 -14.75
N ARG A 49 -2.75 -14.62 -14.04
CA ARG A 49 -3.94 -14.02 -14.67
C ARG A 49 -3.60 -12.73 -15.42
N ALA A 50 -2.82 -11.84 -14.81
CA ALA A 50 -2.36 -10.62 -15.47
C ALA A 50 -1.41 -10.93 -16.64
N LEU A 51 -0.54 -11.93 -16.48
CA LEU A 51 0.35 -12.38 -17.56
C LEU A 51 -0.46 -12.93 -18.73
N ASN A 52 -1.43 -13.81 -18.48
CA ASN A 52 -2.29 -14.38 -19.52
C ASN A 52 -3.08 -13.29 -20.27
N LEU A 53 -3.58 -12.28 -19.55
CA LEU A 53 -4.23 -11.13 -20.20
C LEU A 53 -3.31 -10.46 -21.23
N LEU A 54 -2.03 -10.28 -20.90
CA LEU A 54 -1.09 -9.59 -21.78
C LEU A 54 -0.60 -10.48 -22.94
N LEU A 55 -0.68 -11.81 -22.80
CA LEU A 55 -0.20 -12.78 -23.79
C LEU A 55 -1.30 -13.27 -24.75
N THR A 56 -2.58 -13.16 -24.35
CA THR A 56 -3.66 -13.70 -25.20
C THR A 56 -3.83 -12.93 -26.50
N GLU A 57 -4.05 -13.69 -27.59
CA GLU A 57 -4.38 -13.19 -28.91
C GLU A 57 -5.88 -13.35 -29.23
N ASP A 58 -6.70 -13.85 -28.30
CA ASP A 58 -8.13 -13.98 -28.43
C ASP A 58 -8.84 -12.82 -27.73
N GLU A 59 -9.71 -12.11 -28.45
CA GLU A 59 -10.43 -10.94 -27.93
C GLU A 59 -11.50 -11.31 -26.87
N LYS A 60 -12.11 -12.49 -27.00
CA LYS A 60 -13.09 -12.96 -26.02
C LYS A 60 -12.42 -13.35 -24.72
N GLU A 61 -11.31 -14.09 -24.82
CA GLU A 61 -10.49 -14.44 -23.65
C GLU A 61 -9.93 -13.18 -22.98
N ALA A 62 -9.43 -12.20 -23.75
CA ALA A 62 -8.96 -10.92 -23.24
C ALA A 62 -10.06 -10.18 -22.44
N SER A 63 -11.29 -10.17 -22.94
CA SER A 63 -12.42 -9.52 -22.25
C SER A 63 -12.74 -10.20 -20.91
N ILE A 64 -12.79 -11.53 -20.88
CA ILE A 64 -13.04 -12.31 -19.65
C ILE A 64 -11.94 -12.05 -18.61
N LEU A 65 -10.68 -12.12 -19.03
CA LEU A 65 -9.54 -11.88 -18.13
C LEU A 65 -9.49 -10.45 -17.60
N ALA A 66 -9.84 -9.46 -18.43
CA ALA A 66 -9.89 -8.06 -18.00
C ALA A 66 -11.01 -7.79 -16.98
N GLU A 67 -12.20 -8.38 -17.19
CA GLU A 67 -13.31 -8.32 -16.24
C GLU A 67 -12.93 -8.96 -14.89
N ASP A 68 -12.30 -10.13 -14.93
CA ASP A 68 -11.78 -10.83 -13.75
C ASP A 68 -10.79 -9.96 -12.96
N LEU A 69 -9.80 -9.35 -13.64
CA LEU A 69 -8.80 -8.49 -12.99
C LEU A 69 -9.42 -7.24 -12.39
N LYS A 70 -10.40 -6.65 -13.07
CA LYS A 70 -11.14 -5.52 -12.54
C LYS A 70 -11.93 -5.91 -11.28
N ALA A 71 -12.64 -7.02 -11.31
CA ALA A 71 -13.40 -7.54 -10.16
C ALA A 71 -12.48 -7.83 -8.96
N LEU A 72 -11.32 -8.45 -9.19
CA LEU A 72 -10.30 -8.65 -8.14
C LEU A 72 -9.80 -7.33 -7.54
N ASN A 73 -9.57 -6.32 -8.38
CA ASN A 73 -9.14 -5.01 -7.90
C ASN A 73 -10.23 -4.29 -7.09
N ASP A 74 -11.48 -4.38 -7.52
CA ASP A 74 -12.60 -3.80 -6.78
C ASP A 74 -12.78 -4.52 -5.43
N SER A 75 -12.71 -5.86 -5.40
CA SER A 75 -12.69 -6.65 -4.16
C SER A 75 -11.52 -6.25 -3.23
N ARG A 76 -10.31 -6.10 -3.79
CA ARG A 76 -9.15 -5.64 -3.03
C ARG A 76 -9.41 -4.27 -2.38
N LYS A 77 -9.98 -3.32 -3.13
CA LYS A 77 -10.29 -1.98 -2.61
C LYS A 77 -11.30 -2.05 -1.45
N ASP A 78 -12.36 -2.83 -1.62
CA ASP A 78 -13.39 -2.99 -0.59
C ASP A 78 -12.84 -3.64 0.68
N MET A 79 -12.04 -4.70 0.52
CA MET A 79 -11.39 -5.37 1.66
C MET A 79 -10.40 -4.43 2.36
N THR A 80 -9.63 -3.65 1.58
CA THR A 80 -8.70 -2.66 2.14
C THR A 80 -9.45 -1.57 2.91
N ALA A 81 -10.53 -1.03 2.35
CA ALA A 81 -11.33 -0.01 3.02
C ALA A 81 -11.90 -0.50 4.35
N LYS A 82 -12.47 -1.71 4.37
CA LYS A 82 -12.96 -2.36 5.61
C LYS A 82 -11.84 -2.58 6.64
N GLY A 83 -10.68 -3.05 6.20
CA GLY A 83 -9.54 -3.26 7.10
C GLY A 83 -9.00 -1.95 7.68
N VAL A 84 -8.98 -0.87 6.89
CA VAL A 84 -8.60 0.48 7.37
C VAL A 84 -9.63 1.01 8.38
N GLU A 85 -10.93 0.86 8.11
CA GLU A 85 -12.00 1.27 9.03
C GLU A 85 -11.89 0.55 10.37
N GLN A 86 -11.73 -0.78 10.36
CA GLN A 86 -11.52 -1.59 11.56
C GLN A 86 -10.27 -1.17 12.33
N ALA A 87 -9.16 -0.92 11.62
CA ALA A 87 -7.92 -0.48 12.25
C ALA A 87 -8.08 0.89 12.93
N ILE A 88 -8.78 1.83 12.29
CA ILE A 88 -9.08 3.15 12.86
C ILE A 88 -9.94 3.00 14.10
N GLU A 89 -11.02 2.20 14.04
CA GLU A 89 -11.90 1.94 15.17
C GLU A 89 -11.13 1.36 16.37
N MET A 90 -10.23 0.40 16.11
CA MET A 90 -9.36 -0.15 17.16
C MET A 90 -8.45 0.90 17.77
N VAL A 91 -7.81 1.75 16.95
CA VAL A 91 -6.92 2.81 17.47
C VAL A 91 -7.70 3.83 18.29
N GLU A 92 -8.88 4.26 17.84
CA GLU A 92 -9.64 5.34 18.48
C GLU A 92 -10.38 4.88 19.75
N ASN A 93 -10.78 3.61 19.83
CA ASN A 93 -11.59 3.08 20.93
C ASN A 93 -10.82 2.22 21.95
N THR A 94 -9.49 2.11 21.81
CA THR A 94 -8.67 1.32 22.73
C THR A 94 -7.42 2.08 23.20
N ASP A 95 -6.63 1.43 24.06
CA ASP A 95 -5.36 1.98 24.53
C ASP A 95 -4.28 2.13 23.41
N LEU A 96 -4.54 1.62 22.21
CA LEU A 96 -3.67 1.83 21.05
C LEU A 96 -3.47 3.31 20.72
N ALA A 97 -4.44 4.18 21.03
CA ALA A 97 -4.31 5.62 20.82
C ALA A 97 -3.09 6.22 21.55
N LYS A 98 -2.70 5.64 22.69
CA LYS A 98 -1.58 6.09 23.52
C LYS A 98 -0.23 5.60 23.05
N ASP A 99 -0.19 4.57 22.19
CA ASP A 99 1.04 3.95 21.69
C ASP A 99 1.75 4.89 20.72
N ARG A 100 3.09 4.90 20.77
CA ARG A 100 3.93 5.58 19.79
C ARG A 100 4.18 4.71 18.56
N VAL A 101 4.16 3.40 18.73
CA VAL A 101 4.24 2.39 17.68
C VAL A 101 2.94 1.58 17.68
N LEU A 102 2.15 1.69 16.62
CA LEU A 102 0.87 1.00 16.52
C LEU A 102 1.09 -0.46 16.08
N VAL A 103 0.60 -1.41 16.87
CA VAL A 103 0.55 -2.83 16.52
C VAL A 103 -0.92 -3.25 16.50
N ILE A 104 -1.46 -3.46 15.31
CA ILE A 104 -2.89 -3.69 15.07
C ILE A 104 -3.08 -5.12 14.57
N TYR A 105 -3.86 -5.94 15.26
CA TYR A 105 -4.14 -7.31 14.87
C TYR A 105 -5.53 -7.43 14.26
N LEU A 106 -5.58 -7.75 12.96
CA LEU A 106 -6.79 -7.94 12.14
C LEU A 106 -6.85 -9.39 11.65
N PRO A 107 -7.31 -10.34 12.47
CA PRO A 107 -7.24 -11.78 12.14
C PRO A 107 -8.00 -12.16 10.88
N ASP A 108 -9.09 -11.48 10.56
CA ASP A 108 -9.94 -11.76 9.41
C ASP A 108 -9.49 -11.05 8.13
N CYS A 109 -8.44 -10.23 8.21
CA CYS A 109 -7.92 -9.51 7.06
C CYS A 109 -6.95 -10.40 6.26
N HIS A 110 -7.04 -10.34 4.92
CA HIS A 110 -6.12 -11.06 4.05
C HIS A 110 -4.68 -10.53 4.20
N GLU A 111 -3.70 -11.42 4.38
CA GLU A 111 -2.31 -11.07 4.68
C GLU A 111 -1.67 -10.11 3.65
N SER A 112 -2.02 -10.26 2.36
CA SER A 112 -1.49 -9.42 1.28
C SER A 112 -1.93 -7.94 1.37
N LEU A 113 -2.92 -7.61 2.20
CA LEU A 113 -3.45 -6.26 2.40
C LEU A 113 -2.85 -5.57 3.63
N ALA A 114 -2.20 -6.32 4.52
CA ALA A 114 -1.63 -5.77 5.75
C ALA A 114 -0.70 -4.57 5.51
N GLY A 115 0.15 -4.64 4.48
CA GLY A 115 1.06 -3.55 4.14
C GLY A 115 0.37 -2.29 3.61
N ILE A 116 -0.73 -2.45 2.85
CA ILE A 116 -1.53 -1.32 2.35
C ILE A 116 -2.25 -0.65 3.52
N ILE A 117 -2.88 -1.45 4.39
CA ILE A 117 -3.57 -0.94 5.58
C ILE A 117 -2.58 -0.23 6.50
N ALA A 118 -1.40 -0.82 6.75
CA ALA A 118 -0.35 -0.19 7.55
C ALA A 118 0.08 1.17 6.97
N GLY A 119 0.20 1.29 5.64
CA GLY A 119 0.50 2.54 4.95
C GLY A 119 -0.56 3.60 5.22
N ARG A 120 -1.85 3.27 5.05
CA ARG A 120 -2.97 4.21 5.28
C ARG A 120 -3.09 4.65 6.75
N ILE A 121 -2.85 3.75 7.69
CA ILE A 121 -2.86 4.08 9.11
C ILE A 121 -1.66 4.95 9.48
N ARG A 122 -0.45 4.65 8.94
CA ARG A 122 0.73 5.51 9.09
C ARG A 122 0.47 6.93 8.57
N GLU A 123 -0.16 7.07 7.40
CA GLU A 123 -0.52 8.38 6.83
C GLU A 123 -1.47 9.15 7.74
N LYS A 124 -2.50 8.48 8.27
CA LYS A 124 -3.51 9.12 9.14
C LYS A 124 -2.92 9.59 10.48
N TYR A 125 -2.09 8.76 11.13
CA TYR A 125 -1.64 9.04 12.49
C TYR A 125 -0.19 9.52 12.59
N HIS A 126 0.56 9.48 11.50
CA HIS A 126 2.00 9.78 11.44
C HIS A 126 2.81 9.02 12.51
N LYS A 127 2.53 7.73 12.66
CA LYS A 127 3.20 6.82 13.58
C LYS A 127 3.74 5.60 12.84
N PRO A 128 4.80 4.92 13.34
CA PRO A 128 5.14 3.58 12.87
C PRO A 128 3.97 2.63 13.12
N VAL A 129 3.63 1.80 12.14
CA VAL A 129 2.48 0.90 12.20
C VAL A 129 2.87 -0.50 11.77
N PHE A 130 2.51 -1.49 12.55
CA PHE A 130 2.48 -2.90 12.17
C PHE A 130 1.02 -3.35 12.09
N VAL A 131 0.62 -3.91 10.96
CA VAL A 131 -0.66 -4.61 10.82
C VAL A 131 -0.37 -6.10 10.74
N LEU A 132 -0.98 -6.84 11.64
CA LEU A 132 -0.84 -8.28 11.79
C LEU A 132 -2.13 -8.96 11.35
N THR A 133 -2.02 -10.11 10.69
CA THR A 133 -3.15 -10.90 10.20
C THR A 133 -2.94 -12.36 10.53
N LYS A 134 -4.00 -13.13 10.60
CA LYS A 134 -3.91 -14.57 10.84
C LYS A 134 -3.45 -15.27 9.55
N GLY A 135 -2.29 -15.91 9.59
CA GLY A 135 -1.83 -16.79 8.54
C GLY A 135 -2.17 -18.25 8.82
N GLU A 136 -1.80 -19.17 7.94
CA GLU A 136 -2.10 -20.59 8.08
C GLU A 136 -1.46 -21.24 9.32
N THR A 137 -0.22 -20.91 9.63
CA THR A 137 0.56 -21.51 10.71
C THR A 137 1.01 -20.53 11.79
N SER A 138 0.99 -19.25 11.49
CA SER A 138 1.44 -18.19 12.37
C SER A 138 0.81 -16.87 11.97
N VAL A 139 0.84 -15.89 12.87
CA VAL A 139 0.45 -14.52 12.53
C VAL A 139 1.50 -13.92 11.60
N LYS A 140 1.05 -13.31 10.51
CA LYS A 140 1.86 -12.57 9.53
C LYS A 140 1.69 -11.09 9.74
N GLY A 141 2.75 -10.32 9.58
CA GLY A 141 2.69 -8.87 9.75
C GLY A 141 3.44 -8.10 8.68
N SER A 142 2.92 -6.92 8.39
CA SER A 142 3.59 -5.92 7.58
C SER A 142 3.64 -4.60 8.31
N GLY A 143 4.80 -3.94 8.27
CA GLY A 143 5.02 -2.65 8.90
C GLY A 143 5.29 -1.54 7.88
N ARG A 144 4.89 -0.33 8.24
CA ARG A 144 5.23 0.92 7.55
C ARG A 144 5.67 1.96 8.58
N SER A 145 6.73 2.69 8.27
CA SER A 145 7.37 3.60 9.22
C SER A 145 7.30 5.06 8.82
N ILE A 146 7.76 5.90 9.72
CA ILE A 146 8.14 7.29 9.52
C ILE A 146 9.67 7.39 9.52
N GLU A 147 10.24 8.47 8.99
CA GLU A 147 11.70 8.64 8.83
C GLU A 147 12.48 8.52 10.13
N ALA A 148 11.89 8.95 11.25
CA ALA A 148 12.53 8.94 12.56
C ALA A 148 12.58 7.57 13.23
N TYR A 149 12.00 6.50 12.63
CA TYR A 149 11.90 5.18 13.25
C TYR A 149 12.32 4.07 12.30
N SER A 150 13.40 3.39 12.60
CA SER A 150 13.86 2.22 11.83
C SER A 150 13.15 0.95 12.27
N MET A 151 12.17 0.48 11.48
CA MET A 151 11.44 -0.75 11.80
C MET A 151 12.36 -1.97 11.92
N TYR A 152 13.36 -2.07 11.05
CA TYR A 152 14.26 -3.21 11.06
C TYR A 152 15.07 -3.29 12.37
N GLU A 153 15.69 -2.17 12.79
CA GLU A 153 16.48 -2.14 14.02
C GLU A 153 15.64 -2.40 15.26
N GLU A 154 14.41 -1.89 15.31
CA GLU A 154 13.52 -2.11 16.45
C GLU A 154 12.99 -3.56 16.48
N MET A 155 12.76 -4.19 15.33
CA MET A 155 12.41 -5.61 15.28
C MET A 155 13.59 -6.50 15.71
N VAL A 156 14.83 -6.13 15.40
CA VAL A 156 16.02 -6.87 15.87
C VAL A 156 16.03 -6.98 17.40
N LYS A 157 15.63 -5.91 18.11
CA LYS A 157 15.53 -5.90 19.59
C LYS A 157 14.42 -6.82 20.13
N CYS A 158 13.48 -7.23 19.24
CA CYS A 158 12.38 -8.12 19.55
C CYS A 158 12.54 -9.52 18.92
N GLY A 159 13.73 -9.84 18.39
CA GLY A 159 13.98 -11.03 17.58
C GLY A 159 13.64 -12.36 18.27
N ASP A 160 13.72 -12.43 19.60
CA ASP A 160 13.34 -13.59 20.41
C ASP A 160 11.82 -13.89 20.41
N LEU A 161 10.99 -12.93 20.06
CA LEU A 161 9.54 -13.07 19.94
C LEU A 161 9.09 -13.48 18.54
N LEU A 162 9.95 -13.29 17.53
CA LEU A 162 9.64 -13.42 16.12
C LEU A 162 10.09 -14.77 15.58
N ILE A 163 9.27 -15.41 14.76
CA ILE A 163 9.62 -16.64 14.04
C ILE A 163 10.53 -16.30 12.87
N GLN A 164 10.18 -15.24 12.15
CA GLN A 164 10.91 -14.72 10.99
C GLN A 164 10.61 -13.23 10.83
N PHE A 165 11.59 -12.47 10.44
CA PHE A 165 11.42 -11.06 10.12
C PHE A 165 12.47 -10.58 9.12
N GLY A 166 12.16 -9.45 8.47
CA GLY A 166 13.06 -8.78 7.54
C GLY A 166 12.48 -7.46 7.07
N GLY A 167 13.31 -6.64 6.45
CA GLY A 167 12.85 -5.35 5.93
C GLY A 167 13.94 -4.31 5.84
N HIS A 168 13.48 -3.08 5.74
CA HIS A 168 14.25 -1.84 5.67
C HIS A 168 13.75 -0.87 6.76
N PRO A 169 14.43 0.28 6.97
CA PRO A 169 13.95 1.25 7.96
C PRO A 169 12.48 1.65 7.79
N MET A 170 11.99 1.82 6.56
CA MET A 170 10.63 2.33 6.28
C MET A 170 9.56 1.25 6.14
N ALA A 171 9.94 -0.01 5.91
CA ALA A 171 8.97 -1.09 5.70
C ALA A 171 9.57 -2.42 6.16
N ALA A 172 8.72 -3.24 6.78
CA ALA A 172 9.14 -4.53 7.32
C ALA A 172 8.04 -5.59 7.20
N GLY A 173 8.48 -6.86 7.20
CA GLY A 173 7.61 -8.02 7.29
C GLY A 173 8.04 -8.92 8.43
N LEU A 174 7.08 -9.60 9.05
CA LEU A 174 7.35 -10.52 10.15
C LEU A 174 6.37 -11.69 10.19
N SER A 175 6.79 -12.73 10.92
CA SER A 175 5.93 -13.82 11.37
C SER A 175 6.12 -13.98 12.88
N ILE A 176 5.03 -14.18 13.61
CA ILE A 176 5.03 -14.25 15.06
C ILE A 176 3.98 -15.26 15.54
N GLU A 177 4.20 -15.89 16.69
CA GLU A 177 3.15 -16.66 17.36
C GLU A 177 2.10 -15.73 17.95
N GLU A 178 0.81 -16.09 17.84
CA GLU A 178 -0.30 -15.24 18.28
C GLU A 178 -0.17 -14.85 19.78
N LYS A 179 0.28 -15.76 20.62
CA LYS A 179 0.52 -15.50 22.06
C LYS A 179 1.55 -14.42 22.35
N ASN A 180 2.42 -14.11 21.39
CA ASN A 180 3.50 -13.13 21.53
C ASN A 180 3.11 -11.72 21.03
N VAL A 181 1.93 -11.56 20.40
CA VAL A 181 1.50 -10.28 19.77
C VAL A 181 1.47 -9.15 20.79
N ASP A 182 0.85 -9.37 21.94
CA ASP A 182 0.75 -8.34 23.00
C ASP A 182 2.13 -7.99 23.58
N LEU A 183 2.99 -9.00 23.77
CA LEU A 183 4.35 -8.77 24.26
C LEU A 183 5.21 -8.01 23.23
N PHE A 184 5.01 -8.28 21.95
CA PHE A 184 5.67 -7.56 20.86
C PHE A 184 5.25 -6.08 20.84
N ARG A 185 3.93 -5.80 20.91
CA ARG A 185 3.40 -4.43 21.04
C ARG A 185 4.01 -3.69 22.23
N LYS A 186 4.00 -4.33 23.40
CA LYS A 186 4.53 -3.75 24.63
C LYS A 186 6.01 -3.41 24.48
N ARG A 187 6.82 -4.36 24.01
CA ARG A 187 8.28 -4.19 23.89
C ARG A 187 8.66 -3.11 22.88
N LEU A 188 7.97 -3.03 21.74
CA LEU A 188 8.19 -1.97 20.77
C LEU A 188 7.92 -0.59 21.36
N ASN A 189 6.87 -0.44 22.17
CA ASN A 189 6.54 0.84 22.79
C ASN A 189 7.48 1.17 23.97
N GLU A 190 7.93 0.20 24.75
CA GLU A 190 8.93 0.37 25.80
C GLU A 190 10.30 0.79 25.26
N ASN A 191 10.69 0.23 24.12
CA ASN A 191 11.95 0.55 23.44
C ASN A 191 11.87 1.86 22.63
N CYS A 192 10.68 2.37 22.36
CA CYS A 192 10.47 3.51 21.49
C CYS A 192 10.99 4.81 22.10
N THR A 193 11.95 5.42 21.43
CA THR A 193 12.58 6.69 21.83
C THR A 193 12.03 7.89 21.08
N LEU A 194 11.02 7.71 20.21
CA LEU A 194 10.41 8.80 19.45
C LEU A 194 9.89 9.92 20.37
N THR A 195 10.18 11.14 20.02
CA THR A 195 9.66 12.33 20.69
C THR A 195 8.32 12.76 20.09
N GLU A 196 7.58 13.61 20.80
CA GLU A 196 6.33 14.19 20.27
C GLU A 196 6.57 15.04 19.01
N GLU A 197 7.76 15.63 18.84
CA GLU A 197 8.12 16.41 17.66
C GLU A 197 8.33 15.51 16.43
N GLU A 198 8.94 14.34 16.62
CA GLU A 198 9.17 13.36 15.54
C GLU A 198 7.88 12.67 15.09
N LEU A 199 6.86 12.63 15.95
CA LEU A 199 5.52 12.13 15.65
C LEU A 199 4.63 13.17 14.96
N ARG A 200 5.12 14.39 14.71
CA ARG A 200 4.39 15.42 13.96
C ARG A 200 4.75 15.35 12.48
N PRO A 201 3.76 15.38 11.58
CA PRO A 201 4.03 15.46 10.14
C PRO A 201 4.87 16.69 9.81
N LYS A 202 5.94 16.51 9.05
CA LYS A 202 6.78 17.60 8.55
C LYS A 202 6.48 17.85 7.09
N ILE A 203 6.26 19.12 6.73
CA ILE A 203 6.16 19.53 5.33
C ILE A 203 7.55 20.00 4.91
N VAL A 204 8.16 19.28 4.01
CA VAL A 204 9.44 19.65 3.40
C VAL A 204 9.15 20.50 2.16
N ILE A 205 9.69 21.70 2.12
CA ILE A 205 9.58 22.59 0.97
C ILE A 205 10.92 22.59 0.25
N ASP A 206 10.99 21.93 -0.90
CA ASP A 206 12.23 21.79 -1.68
C ASP A 206 12.74 23.14 -2.18
N VAL A 207 11.83 24.01 -2.65
CA VAL A 207 12.16 25.31 -3.19
C VAL A 207 11.13 26.35 -2.73
N PRO A 208 11.54 27.43 -2.04
CA PRO A 208 10.65 28.57 -1.78
C PRO A 208 10.32 29.26 -3.11
N MET A 209 9.05 29.20 -3.51
CA MET A 209 8.61 29.74 -4.80
C MET A 209 7.63 30.90 -4.60
N PRO A 210 7.98 32.12 -5.01
CA PRO A 210 7.05 33.25 -5.02
C PRO A 210 5.86 33.00 -5.95
N VAL A 211 4.67 33.50 -5.59
CA VAL A 211 3.46 33.34 -6.42
C VAL A 211 3.64 33.85 -7.84
N SER A 212 4.52 34.86 -8.06
CA SER A 212 4.86 35.39 -9.39
C SER A 212 5.53 34.39 -10.33
N TYR A 213 6.09 33.28 -9.81
CA TYR A 213 6.68 32.19 -10.60
C TYR A 213 5.66 31.18 -11.10
N LEU A 214 4.42 31.22 -10.59
CA LEU A 214 3.34 30.36 -11.05
C LEU A 214 2.96 30.74 -12.49
N SER A 215 3.40 29.93 -13.45
CA SER A 215 3.08 30.11 -14.86
C SER A 215 2.39 28.83 -15.39
N ARG A 216 1.67 28.99 -16.50
CA ARG A 216 1.08 27.84 -17.20
C ARG A 216 2.14 26.87 -17.70
N GLU A 217 3.28 27.41 -18.14
CA GLU A 217 4.41 26.63 -18.63
C GLU A 217 5.01 25.77 -17.51
N LEU A 218 5.26 26.34 -16.32
CA LEU A 218 5.71 25.58 -15.14
C LEU A 218 4.73 24.46 -14.79
N THR A 219 3.42 24.74 -14.84
CA THR A 219 2.39 23.73 -14.54
C THR A 219 2.40 22.59 -15.56
N GLU A 220 2.66 22.88 -16.82
CA GLU A 220 2.76 21.85 -17.88
C GLU A 220 4.04 21.02 -17.74
N GLN A 221 5.16 21.64 -17.35
CA GLN A 221 6.42 20.93 -17.07
C GLN A 221 6.29 19.98 -15.87
N LEU A 222 5.64 20.41 -14.79
CA LEU A 222 5.40 19.58 -13.61
C LEU A 222 4.52 18.35 -13.92
N LYS A 223 3.58 18.45 -14.86
CA LYS A 223 2.76 17.30 -15.28
C LYS A 223 3.56 16.17 -15.92
N ILE A 224 4.72 16.44 -16.50
CA ILE A 224 5.57 15.43 -17.14
C ILE A 224 6.17 14.47 -16.08
N CYS A 225 6.39 14.96 -14.87
CA CYS A 225 7.06 14.23 -13.77
C CYS A 225 6.10 13.67 -12.70
N LEU A 226 4.78 13.75 -12.90
CA LEU A 226 3.79 13.32 -11.90
C LEU A 226 3.94 11.87 -11.42
N LEU A 227 4.53 10.99 -12.22
CA LEU A 227 4.82 9.60 -11.84
C LEU A 227 5.96 9.47 -10.82
N TYR A 228 6.86 10.45 -10.75
CA TYR A 228 7.99 10.44 -9.82
C TYR A 228 7.68 11.07 -8.46
N THR A 229 6.56 11.79 -8.36
CA THR A 229 6.17 12.53 -7.16
C THR A 229 5.05 11.85 -6.37
N SER A 230 4.38 10.85 -6.95
CA SER A 230 3.38 10.04 -6.26
C SER A 230 3.90 8.63 -6.11
N ASP A 231 3.89 8.11 -4.90
CA ASP A 231 4.23 6.74 -4.59
C ASP A 231 3.10 5.80 -5.07
N ALA A 232 3.08 5.60 -6.39
CA ALA A 232 2.08 4.77 -7.06
C ALA A 232 2.29 3.26 -6.80
N ALA A 233 3.37 2.88 -6.11
CA ALA A 233 3.70 1.49 -5.83
C ALA A 233 3.01 0.95 -4.57
N ASP A 234 2.53 1.82 -3.69
CA ASP A 234 1.91 1.45 -2.40
C ASP A 234 0.37 1.49 -2.39
N ASP A 235 -0.29 1.80 -3.53
CA ASP A 235 -1.74 1.79 -3.66
C ASP A 235 -2.31 0.48 -4.22
#